data_66097d257c281ce51ac2777ad92f6e5c
#
_entry.id   66097d257c281ce51ac2777ad92f6e5c
#
_cell.length_a   1.000
_cell.length_b   1.000
_cell.length_c   1.000
_cell.angle_alpha   90.00
_cell.angle_beta   90.00
_cell.angle_gamma   90.00
#
_symmetry.space_group_name_H-M   'P 1'
#
loop_
_entity.id
_entity.type
_entity.pdbx_description
1 polymer ?
#
loop_
_entity_poly.entity_id
_entity_poly.type
_entity_poly.pdbx_seq_one_letter_code
_entity_poly.pdbx_strand_id
1 'polypeptide(L)'
;MKLLNNFPKKTKILITGGSGFIGGAVIRKLLKESDCIVFNLDKMGYASDLTSIENVLTNLNVEKDKRHKLLKTDLINYSETLSAVKYSDPDLIMHLAAESHVDRSIEGPGEFIKSNILGTFNLLEAAKIHYEKLSYERKKHFRLHHISTDEVFGTLGEDGKFNEESRYDPRSPYS
;
A
#
# COMPACT_ATOMS: atom_id res chain seq x y z
N MET A 1 -18.78 -6.34 -13.52
CA MET A 1 -17.64 -7.09 -14.11
C MET A 1 -16.68 -7.40 -12.98
N LYS A 2 -16.49 -8.66 -12.61
CA LYS A 2 -15.60 -9.04 -11.49
C LYS A 2 -14.15 -8.99 -11.97
N LEU A 3 -13.52 -7.84 -11.89
CA LEU A 3 -12.11 -7.64 -12.24
C LEU A 3 -11.12 -8.46 -11.40
N LEU A 4 -11.58 -9.02 -10.28
CA LEU A 4 -10.76 -9.74 -9.30
C LEU A 4 -10.88 -11.26 -9.37
N ASN A 5 -11.59 -11.83 -10.36
CA ASN A 5 -11.68 -13.30 -10.53
C ASN A 5 -10.37 -13.97 -10.97
N ASN A 6 -9.33 -13.19 -11.25
CA ASN A 6 -8.04 -13.70 -11.73
C ASN A 6 -7.01 -13.96 -10.63
N PHE A 7 -7.32 -13.61 -9.38
CA PHE A 7 -6.46 -13.99 -8.27
C PHE A 7 -6.69 -15.47 -7.88
N PRO A 8 -5.65 -16.28 -7.75
CA PRO A 8 -5.77 -17.59 -7.14
C PRO A 8 -6.47 -17.48 -5.79
N LYS A 9 -7.25 -18.50 -5.43
CA LYS A 9 -7.89 -18.54 -4.11
C LYS A 9 -6.85 -18.39 -3.01
N LYS A 10 -7.15 -17.56 -2.00
CA LYS A 10 -6.28 -17.28 -0.85
C LYS A 10 -4.97 -16.56 -1.18
N THR A 11 -4.90 -15.83 -2.29
CA THR A 11 -3.77 -14.92 -2.57
C THR A 11 -3.56 -14.00 -1.37
N LYS A 12 -2.32 -13.91 -0.90
CA LYS A 12 -1.92 -13.07 0.21
C LYS A 12 -1.49 -11.71 -0.32
N ILE A 13 -2.17 -10.67 0.11
CA ILE A 13 -1.89 -9.29 -0.32
C ILE A 13 -1.47 -8.47 0.90
N LEU A 14 -0.27 -7.91 0.87
CA LEU A 14 0.19 -6.92 1.84
C LEU A 14 -0.13 -5.53 1.30
N ILE A 15 -0.92 -4.76 2.04
CA ILE A 15 -1.29 -3.38 1.68
C ILE A 15 -0.71 -2.46 2.75
N THR A 16 0.17 -1.56 2.36
CA THR A 16 0.67 -0.53 3.27
C THR A 16 -0.22 0.70 3.18
N GLY A 17 -0.45 1.39 4.30
CA GLY A 17 -1.40 2.50 4.37
C GLY A 17 -2.86 2.06 4.20
N GLY A 18 -3.15 0.81 4.53
CA GLY A 18 -4.48 0.22 4.32
C GLY A 18 -5.57 0.76 5.23
N SER A 19 -5.22 1.46 6.31
CA SER A 19 -6.18 2.14 7.18
C SER A 19 -6.48 3.58 6.73
N GLY A 20 -5.79 4.08 5.69
CA GLY A 20 -6.06 5.38 5.08
C GLY A 20 -7.25 5.35 4.11
N PHE A 21 -7.55 6.50 3.52
CA PHE A 21 -8.72 6.69 2.66
C PHE A 21 -8.71 5.73 1.43
N ILE A 22 -7.67 5.78 0.62
CA ILE A 22 -7.55 4.94 -0.59
C ILE A 22 -7.30 3.48 -0.21
N GLY A 23 -6.34 3.22 0.70
CA GLY A 23 -6.01 1.86 1.13
C GLY A 23 -7.20 1.13 1.73
N GLY A 24 -7.99 1.80 2.57
CA GLY A 24 -9.22 1.25 3.13
C GLY A 24 -10.28 0.90 2.07
N ALA A 25 -10.40 1.73 1.01
CA ALA A 25 -11.29 1.43 -0.11
C ALA A 25 -10.83 0.19 -0.89
N VAL A 26 -9.53 0.06 -1.14
CA VAL A 26 -8.94 -1.12 -1.79
C VAL A 26 -9.21 -2.38 -0.96
N ILE A 27 -8.94 -2.33 0.35
CA ILE A 27 -9.20 -3.47 1.26
C ILE A 27 -10.66 -3.88 1.21
N ARG A 28 -11.59 -2.94 1.36
CA ARG A 28 -13.03 -3.24 1.32
C ARG A 28 -13.45 -3.89 0.00
N LYS A 29 -12.89 -3.45 -1.12
CA LYS A 29 -13.15 -4.03 -2.43
C LYS A 29 -12.63 -5.46 -2.53
N LEU A 30 -11.39 -5.71 -2.11
CA LEU A 30 -10.79 -7.05 -2.08
C LEU A 30 -11.60 -8.02 -1.21
N LEU A 31 -12.02 -7.59 -0.02
CA LEU A 31 -12.83 -8.42 0.88
C LEU A 31 -14.19 -8.79 0.29
N LYS A 32 -14.83 -7.89 -0.47
CA LYS A 32 -16.15 -8.12 -1.08
C LYS A 32 -16.09 -8.96 -2.36
N GLU A 33 -15.05 -8.78 -3.16
CA GLU A 33 -15.03 -9.28 -4.55
C GLU A 33 -14.02 -10.39 -4.80
N SER A 34 -13.27 -10.83 -3.78
CA SER A 34 -12.28 -11.89 -3.89
C SER A 34 -12.22 -12.78 -2.63
N ASP A 35 -11.44 -13.86 -2.70
CA ASP A 35 -11.10 -14.72 -1.55
C ASP A 35 -9.70 -14.43 -1.00
N CYS A 36 -9.13 -13.27 -1.31
CA CYS A 36 -7.80 -12.88 -0.86
C CYS A 36 -7.72 -12.77 0.67
N ILE A 37 -6.51 -12.99 1.18
CA ILE A 37 -6.14 -12.70 2.57
C ILE A 37 -5.37 -11.39 2.55
N VAL A 38 -5.86 -10.39 3.27
CA VAL A 38 -5.29 -9.04 3.30
C VAL A 38 -4.54 -8.82 4.59
N PHE A 39 -3.26 -8.50 4.48
CA PHE A 39 -2.45 -7.97 5.56
C PHE A 39 -2.37 -6.45 5.40
N ASN A 40 -2.92 -5.73 6.36
CA ASN A 40 -2.98 -4.28 6.38
C ASN A 40 -1.83 -3.75 7.24
N LEU A 41 -0.76 -3.27 6.62
CA LEU A 41 0.36 -2.66 7.33
C LEU A 41 0.13 -1.15 7.42
N ASP A 42 -0.04 -0.65 8.64
CA ASP A 42 -0.33 0.75 8.87
C ASP A 42 0.25 1.21 10.21
N LYS A 43 0.83 2.40 10.27
CA LYS A 43 1.33 2.99 11.52
C LYS A 43 0.22 3.43 12.47
N MET A 44 -1.02 3.47 11.99
CA MET A 44 -2.20 3.96 12.71
C MET A 44 -2.04 5.43 13.14
N GLY A 45 -1.76 6.28 12.15
CA GLY A 45 -1.63 7.71 12.32
C GLY A 45 -2.97 8.44 12.36
N TYR A 46 -2.92 9.77 12.26
CA TYR A 46 -4.11 10.64 12.39
C TYR A 46 -5.20 10.40 11.32
N ALA A 47 -4.84 9.92 10.15
CA ALA A 47 -5.77 9.66 9.04
C ALA A 47 -6.22 8.18 8.96
N SER A 48 -5.85 7.36 9.93
CA SER A 48 -6.15 5.92 9.91
C SER A 48 -7.50 5.64 10.57
N ASP A 49 -8.36 4.87 9.86
CA ASP A 49 -9.65 4.38 10.36
C ASP A 49 -9.92 2.95 9.89
N LEU A 50 -10.33 2.09 10.81
CA LEU A 50 -10.69 0.69 10.53
C LEU A 50 -12.19 0.45 10.47
N THR A 51 -13.02 1.39 10.93
CA THR A 51 -14.46 1.21 11.08
C THR A 51 -15.13 0.69 9.81
N SER A 52 -14.77 1.27 8.67
CA SER A 52 -15.34 0.89 7.39
C SER A 52 -14.94 -0.51 6.91
N ILE A 53 -13.74 -0.98 7.29
CA ILE A 53 -13.26 -2.33 7.01
C ILE A 53 -13.98 -3.33 7.94
N GLU A 54 -14.07 -3.01 9.22
CA GLU A 54 -14.75 -3.84 10.23
C GLU A 54 -16.23 -4.04 9.89
N ASN A 55 -16.91 -3.00 9.43
CA ASN A 55 -18.29 -3.10 8.95
C ASN A 55 -18.42 -4.08 7.77
N VAL A 56 -17.48 -4.09 6.84
CA VAL A 56 -17.49 -5.05 5.72
C VAL A 56 -17.28 -6.48 6.22
N LEU A 57 -16.35 -6.72 7.13
CA LEU A 57 -16.10 -8.04 7.71
C LEU A 57 -17.33 -8.58 8.45
N THR A 58 -17.98 -7.73 9.24
CA THR A 58 -19.23 -8.06 9.95
C THR A 58 -20.34 -8.44 8.96
N ASN A 59 -20.55 -7.63 7.91
CA ASN A 59 -21.58 -7.89 6.91
C ASN A 59 -21.33 -9.18 6.09
N LEU A 60 -20.06 -9.55 5.92
CA LEU A 60 -19.67 -10.80 5.25
C LEU A 60 -19.69 -12.02 6.20
N ASN A 61 -19.98 -11.82 7.49
CA ASN A 61 -19.89 -12.84 8.54
C ASN A 61 -18.54 -13.58 8.55
N VAL A 62 -17.45 -12.81 8.32
CA VAL A 62 -16.08 -13.32 8.32
C VAL A 62 -15.43 -13.00 9.65
N GLU A 63 -14.87 -14.01 10.31
CA GLU A 63 -14.04 -13.79 11.49
C GLU A 63 -12.90 -12.81 11.19
N LYS A 64 -12.73 -11.82 12.10
CA LYS A 64 -11.86 -10.67 11.91
C LYS A 64 -10.47 -11.02 11.37
N ASP A 65 -9.84 -12.07 11.89
CA ASP A 65 -8.45 -12.43 11.56
C ASP A 65 -8.31 -13.48 10.44
N LYS A 66 -9.41 -13.98 9.87
CA LYS A 66 -9.32 -14.99 8.80
C LYS A 66 -8.96 -14.40 7.44
N ARG A 67 -9.45 -13.20 7.14
CA ARG A 67 -9.25 -12.58 5.83
C ARG A 67 -8.65 -11.19 5.88
N HIS A 68 -8.62 -10.54 7.04
CA HIS A 68 -8.00 -9.23 7.25
C HIS A 68 -7.20 -9.24 8.54
N LYS A 69 -5.95 -8.85 8.47
CA LYS A 69 -5.06 -8.78 9.63
C LYS A 69 -4.32 -7.44 9.64
N LEU A 70 -4.50 -6.66 10.71
CA LEU A 70 -3.75 -5.43 10.93
C LEU A 70 -2.35 -5.75 11.45
N LEU A 71 -1.35 -5.20 10.80
CA LEU A 71 0.04 -5.17 11.23
C LEU A 71 0.39 -3.72 11.55
N LYS A 72 0.29 -3.36 12.84
CA LYS A 72 0.61 -2.00 13.28
C LYS A 72 2.13 -1.80 13.25
N THR A 73 2.60 -1.16 12.18
CA THR A 73 4.04 -1.00 11.90
C THR A 73 4.28 0.32 11.19
N ASP A 74 5.31 1.06 11.60
CA ASP A 74 5.81 2.21 10.85
C ASP A 74 6.94 1.73 9.91
N LEU A 75 6.81 2.04 8.62
CA LEU A 75 7.77 1.66 7.59
C LEU A 75 9.18 2.24 7.82
N ILE A 76 9.30 3.32 8.59
CA ILE A 76 10.63 3.86 8.96
C ILE A 76 11.43 2.89 9.85
N ASN A 77 10.75 1.97 10.53
CA ASN A 77 11.39 0.91 11.31
C ASN A 77 11.65 -0.31 10.41
N TYR A 78 12.88 -0.43 9.92
CA TYR A 78 13.27 -1.51 9.01
C TYR A 78 13.03 -2.91 9.60
N SER A 79 13.38 -3.14 10.86
CA SER A 79 13.27 -4.47 11.47
C SER A 79 11.81 -4.94 11.60
N GLU A 80 10.91 -4.02 11.95
CA GLU A 80 9.47 -4.29 12.01
C GLU A 80 8.89 -4.48 10.62
N THR A 81 9.27 -3.65 9.65
CA THR A 81 8.86 -3.76 8.23
C THR A 81 9.28 -5.12 7.66
N LEU A 82 10.52 -5.54 7.87
CA LEU A 82 11.01 -6.84 7.43
C LEU A 82 10.26 -8.00 8.10
N SER A 83 9.97 -7.88 9.39
CA SER A 83 9.20 -8.86 10.15
C SER A 83 7.76 -8.97 9.64
N ALA A 84 7.11 -7.84 9.34
CA ALA A 84 5.76 -7.78 8.79
C ALA A 84 5.68 -8.42 7.39
N VAL A 85 6.65 -8.15 6.51
CA VAL A 85 6.73 -8.77 5.18
C VAL A 85 6.95 -10.28 5.30
N LYS A 86 7.87 -10.73 6.17
CA LYS A 86 8.09 -12.17 6.41
C LYS A 86 6.84 -12.86 6.97
N TYR A 87 6.17 -12.23 7.92
CA TYR A 87 4.98 -12.78 8.55
C TYR A 87 3.80 -12.89 7.57
N SER A 88 3.58 -11.87 6.75
CA SER A 88 2.50 -11.88 5.76
C SER A 88 2.76 -12.82 4.59
N ASP A 89 4.02 -13.13 4.27
CA ASP A 89 4.44 -13.99 3.14
C ASP A 89 3.65 -13.66 1.86
N PRO A 90 3.68 -12.41 1.36
CA PRO A 90 2.75 -11.92 0.35
C PRO A 90 3.06 -12.45 -1.05
N ASP A 91 2.00 -12.60 -1.84
CA ASP A 91 2.09 -12.83 -3.29
C ASP A 91 2.03 -11.50 -4.06
N LEU A 92 1.44 -10.46 -3.44
CA LEU A 92 1.36 -9.10 -3.96
C LEU A 92 1.59 -8.12 -2.81
N ILE A 93 2.41 -7.12 -3.04
CA ILE A 93 2.52 -5.94 -2.17
C ILE A 93 1.91 -4.74 -2.90
N MET A 94 0.95 -4.05 -2.27
CA MET A 94 0.43 -2.77 -2.74
C MET A 94 0.88 -1.68 -1.78
N HIS A 95 1.73 -0.79 -2.24
CA HIS A 95 2.30 0.27 -1.42
C HIS A 95 1.54 1.57 -1.62
N LEU A 96 0.68 1.90 -0.62
CA LEU A 96 -0.12 3.12 -0.60
C LEU A 96 0.21 4.00 0.61
N ALA A 97 1.06 3.54 1.52
CA ALA A 97 1.47 4.34 2.67
C ALA A 97 2.31 5.54 2.21
N ALA A 98 1.82 6.74 2.49
CA ALA A 98 2.53 7.98 2.24
C ALA A 98 1.97 9.10 3.14
N GLU A 99 2.79 10.06 3.46
CA GLU A 99 2.32 11.40 3.80
C GLU A 99 2.04 12.12 2.49
N SER A 100 0.81 12.62 2.27
CA SER A 100 0.35 13.09 0.96
C SER A 100 -0.23 14.51 0.94
N HIS A 101 -0.20 15.22 2.07
CA HIS A 101 -0.77 16.55 2.17
C HIS A 101 0.26 17.61 1.76
N VAL A 102 0.09 18.24 0.60
CA VAL A 102 1.05 19.17 -0.02
C VAL A 102 1.46 20.29 0.92
N ASP A 103 0.50 21.05 1.51
CA ASP A 103 0.82 22.19 2.38
C ASP A 103 1.66 21.74 3.60
N ARG A 104 1.31 20.61 4.21
CA ARG A 104 2.10 20.04 5.31
C ARG A 104 3.50 19.64 4.88
N SER A 105 3.71 19.27 3.62
CA SER A 105 5.04 18.96 3.11
C SER A 105 5.94 20.19 3.03
N ILE A 106 5.35 21.35 2.79
CA ILE A 106 6.07 22.62 2.77
C ILE A 106 6.45 23.08 4.19
N GLU A 107 5.51 22.95 5.12
CA GLU A 107 5.72 23.32 6.54
C GLU A 107 6.70 22.39 7.28
N GLY A 108 6.67 21.09 6.97
CA GLY A 108 7.44 20.06 7.67
C GLY A 108 7.94 18.93 6.76
N PRO A 109 8.86 19.18 5.83
CA PRO A 109 9.29 18.21 4.82
C PRO A 109 9.97 16.96 5.43
N GLY A 110 10.51 17.06 6.63
CA GLY A 110 11.22 15.95 7.28
C GLY A 110 10.38 14.69 7.46
N GLU A 111 9.10 14.82 7.77
CA GLU A 111 8.20 13.68 7.93
C GLU A 111 7.93 13.00 6.57
N PHE A 112 7.87 13.78 5.49
CA PHE A 112 7.72 13.24 4.12
C PHE A 112 8.96 12.47 3.69
N ILE A 113 10.17 12.97 3.96
CA ILE A 113 11.42 12.25 3.71
C ILE A 113 11.45 10.92 4.46
N LYS A 114 11.12 10.92 5.75
CA LYS A 114 11.08 9.70 6.56
C LYS A 114 10.04 8.71 6.05
N SER A 115 8.80 9.16 5.88
CA SER A 115 7.70 8.28 5.49
C SER A 115 7.83 7.81 4.04
N ASN A 116 8.01 8.75 3.09
CA ASN A 116 7.87 8.45 1.67
C ASN A 116 9.18 7.96 1.04
N ILE A 117 10.34 8.40 1.54
CA ILE A 117 11.64 7.94 1.02
C ILE A 117 12.18 6.78 1.85
N LEU A 118 12.45 7.01 3.14
CA LEU A 118 13.04 5.97 3.98
C LEU A 118 12.07 4.78 4.18
N GLY A 119 10.79 5.05 4.42
CA GLY A 119 9.77 3.99 4.55
C GLY A 119 9.64 3.16 3.29
N THR A 120 9.62 3.79 2.11
CA THR A 120 9.59 3.09 0.81
C THR A 120 10.85 2.28 0.59
N PHE A 121 12.03 2.84 0.88
CA PHE A 121 13.30 2.13 0.78
C PHE A 121 13.31 0.87 1.67
N ASN A 122 12.90 0.98 2.92
CA ASN A 122 12.82 -0.14 3.85
C ASN A 122 11.86 -1.24 3.35
N LEU A 123 10.71 -0.85 2.79
CA LEU A 123 9.77 -1.81 2.20
C LEU A 123 10.36 -2.51 0.98
N LEU A 124 11.06 -1.79 0.11
CA LEU A 124 11.72 -2.37 -1.08
C LEU A 124 12.80 -3.38 -0.69
N GLU A 125 13.64 -3.06 0.30
CA GLU A 125 14.64 -4.00 0.82
C GLU A 125 14.00 -5.25 1.44
N ALA A 126 12.93 -5.07 2.24
CA ALA A 126 12.18 -6.19 2.80
C ALA A 126 11.54 -7.07 1.72
N ALA A 127 10.95 -6.43 0.69
CA ALA A 127 10.33 -7.12 -0.44
C ALA A 127 11.37 -7.87 -1.29
N LYS A 128 12.55 -7.30 -1.50
CA LYS A 128 13.68 -7.97 -2.18
C LYS A 128 14.10 -9.23 -1.44
N ILE A 129 14.33 -9.15 -0.13
CA ILE A 129 14.68 -10.32 0.69
C ILE A 129 13.59 -11.38 0.65
N HIS A 130 12.32 -10.97 0.65
CA HIS A 130 11.19 -11.87 0.50
C HIS A 130 11.20 -12.54 -0.88
N TYR A 131 11.31 -11.75 -1.96
CA TYR A 131 11.35 -12.24 -3.33
C TYR A 131 12.47 -13.27 -3.56
N GLU A 132 13.67 -13.02 -3.03
CA GLU A 132 14.82 -13.93 -3.18
C GLU A 132 14.54 -15.32 -2.62
N LYS A 133 13.70 -15.44 -1.58
CA LYS A 133 13.32 -16.70 -0.91
C LYS A 133 12.14 -17.41 -1.55
N LEU A 134 11.41 -16.76 -2.45
CA LEU A 134 10.27 -17.38 -3.13
C LEU A 134 10.72 -18.51 -4.04
N SER A 135 9.86 -19.52 -4.20
CA SER A 135 10.03 -20.55 -5.23
C SER A 135 9.98 -19.91 -6.64
N TYR A 136 10.54 -20.60 -7.62
CA TYR A 136 10.56 -20.14 -9.01
C TYR A 136 9.14 -19.78 -9.51
N GLU A 137 8.15 -20.61 -9.20
CA GLU A 137 6.75 -20.37 -9.64
C GLU A 137 6.15 -19.13 -8.96
N ARG A 138 6.39 -18.93 -7.65
CA ARG A 138 5.91 -17.72 -6.97
C ARG A 138 6.60 -16.46 -7.49
N LYS A 139 7.89 -16.52 -7.82
CA LYS A 139 8.64 -15.39 -8.39
C LYS A 139 8.02 -14.87 -9.70
N LYS A 140 7.51 -15.74 -10.55
CA LYS A 140 6.85 -15.35 -11.81
C LYS A 140 5.62 -14.46 -11.57
N HIS A 141 4.92 -14.69 -10.48
CA HIS A 141 3.63 -14.05 -10.17
C HIS A 141 3.73 -12.96 -9.12
N PHE A 142 4.79 -12.93 -8.32
CA PHE A 142 5.00 -11.89 -7.33
C PHE A 142 5.05 -10.51 -7.98
N ARG A 143 4.36 -9.54 -7.37
CA ARG A 143 4.38 -8.14 -7.81
C ARG A 143 4.49 -7.23 -6.60
N LEU A 144 5.22 -6.14 -6.78
CA LEU A 144 5.15 -4.96 -5.92
C LEU A 144 4.55 -3.84 -6.77
N HIS A 145 3.40 -3.34 -6.33
CA HIS A 145 2.69 -2.24 -6.97
C HIS A 145 2.84 -1.00 -6.10
N HIS A 146 3.69 -0.08 -6.50
CA HIS A 146 3.86 1.22 -5.85
C HIS A 146 2.85 2.22 -6.43
N ILE A 147 2.06 2.84 -5.55
CA ILE A 147 1.09 3.86 -5.94
C ILE A 147 1.80 5.22 -5.82
N SER A 148 2.00 5.85 -6.95
CA SER A 148 2.58 7.19 -7.06
C SER A 148 1.48 8.26 -7.13
N THR A 149 1.83 9.46 -7.55
CA THR A 149 0.95 10.62 -7.68
C THR A 149 1.22 11.34 -8.99
N ASP A 150 0.21 11.98 -9.57
CA ASP A 150 0.35 12.86 -10.71
C ASP A 150 1.11 14.17 -10.39
N GLU A 151 1.18 14.54 -9.13
CA GLU A 151 1.99 15.66 -8.63
C GLU A 151 3.47 15.60 -9.08
N VAL A 152 3.98 14.39 -9.38
CA VAL A 152 5.35 14.21 -9.89
C VAL A 152 5.58 14.83 -11.27
N PHE A 153 4.50 15.07 -12.02
CA PHE A 153 4.57 15.67 -13.35
C PHE A 153 4.46 17.21 -13.34
N GLY A 154 4.18 17.80 -12.17
CA GLY A 154 4.07 19.26 -12.00
C GLY A 154 2.68 19.79 -12.33
N THR A 155 2.61 20.91 -13.02
CA THR A 155 1.38 21.64 -13.30
C THR A 155 1.01 21.53 -14.77
N LEU A 156 -0.25 21.17 -15.05
CA LEU A 156 -0.84 21.30 -16.39
C LEU A 156 -1.14 22.78 -16.67
N GLY A 157 -1.10 23.18 -17.96
CA GLY A 157 -1.68 24.42 -18.42
C GLY A 157 -3.21 24.38 -18.39
N GLU A 158 -3.87 25.27 -19.16
CA GLU A 158 -5.33 25.31 -19.24
C GLU A 158 -5.94 24.05 -19.84
N ASP A 159 -5.19 23.36 -20.70
CA ASP A 159 -5.59 22.13 -21.37
C ASP A 159 -4.51 21.05 -21.28
N GLY A 160 -4.94 19.76 -21.37
CA GLY A 160 -4.04 18.64 -21.50
C GLY A 160 -4.27 17.56 -20.43
N LYS A 161 -3.43 16.52 -20.49
CA LYS A 161 -3.38 15.40 -19.54
C LYS A 161 -1.95 14.91 -19.41
N PHE A 162 -1.59 14.46 -18.24
CA PHE A 162 -0.37 13.68 -18.07
C PHE A 162 -0.55 12.25 -18.62
N ASN A 163 0.54 11.68 -19.09
CA ASN A 163 0.66 10.29 -19.51
C ASN A 163 2.02 9.74 -19.10
N GLU A 164 2.29 8.47 -19.40
CA GLU A 164 3.49 7.76 -18.99
C GLU A 164 4.80 8.35 -19.59
N GLU A 165 4.69 9.14 -20.66
CA GLU A 165 5.81 9.81 -21.32
C GLU A 165 5.99 11.25 -20.81
N SER A 166 5.08 11.74 -19.97
CA SER A 166 5.17 13.07 -19.39
C SER A 166 6.44 13.23 -18.57
N ARG A 167 7.11 14.37 -18.73
CA ARG A 167 8.33 14.68 -18.01
C ARG A 167 8.04 14.94 -16.54
N TYR A 168 8.89 14.42 -15.64
CA TYR A 168 8.83 14.75 -14.22
C TYR A 168 9.23 16.22 -13.99
N ASP A 169 8.40 16.94 -13.24
CA ASP A 169 8.60 18.34 -12.85
C ASP A 169 8.00 18.61 -11.45
N PRO A 170 8.49 17.90 -10.38
CA PRO A 170 7.92 18.02 -9.04
C PRO A 170 8.07 19.45 -8.50
N ARG A 171 7.00 19.96 -7.86
CA ARG A 171 6.93 21.36 -7.37
C ARG A 171 6.78 21.48 -5.86
N SER A 172 6.74 20.37 -5.13
CA SER A 172 6.62 20.35 -3.68
C SER A 172 7.52 19.27 -3.07
N PRO A 173 7.84 19.32 -1.76
CA PRO A 173 8.52 18.22 -1.08
C PRO A 173 7.75 16.90 -1.14
N TYR A 174 6.41 16.94 -1.21
CA TYR A 174 5.59 15.75 -1.43
C TYR A 174 5.89 15.12 -2.80
N SER A 175 5.78 15.89 -3.85
CA SER A 175 6.00 15.41 -5.22
C SER A 175 7.46 15.09 -5.54
#